data_3abd4fa609074d904fab6149cebb5483
#
_entry.id   3abd4fa609074d904fab6149cebb5483
#
_cell.length_a   1.000
_cell.length_b   1.000
_cell.length_c   1.000
_cell.angle_alpha   90.00
_cell.angle_beta   90.00
_cell.angle_gamma   90.00
#
_symmetry.space_group_name_H-M   'P 1'
#
loop_
_entity.id
_entity.type
_entity.pdbx_description
1 polymer ?
#
loop_
_entity_poly.entity_id
_entity_poly.type
_entity_poly.pdbx_seq_one_letter_code
_entity_poly.pdbx_strand_id
1 'polypeptide(L)'
;MCYNLTMYQQVINLEEETFKVLASRKRLEILQLLKNRRLSVNEMVEMLGMRQPNLSQHLTLLRRYKLVKVDREGQKAFYSLADNKITKAVEMIYQFLQTQHGFSEEFPAKFLFPIVKDVVCGMRLSVSEVFDTTKYGGQTYYFCAGGCKEKFVSNPGRYLKDVKEVVQI
;
A
#
# COMPACT_ATOMS: atom_id res chain seq x y z
N MET A 1 14.11 -40.98 14.41
CA MET A 1 12.85 -40.22 14.23
C MET A 1 12.78 -38.90 15.01
N CYS A 2 13.89 -38.36 15.51
CA CYS A 2 13.89 -37.06 16.29
C CYS A 2 14.08 -35.81 15.45
N TYR A 3 14.40 -35.91 14.16
CA TYR A 3 14.64 -34.75 13.31
C TYR A 3 13.41 -33.90 13.01
N ASN A 4 12.21 -34.49 13.02
CA ASN A 4 10.98 -33.79 12.64
C ASN A 4 10.47 -32.81 13.70
N LEU A 5 10.70 -33.08 15.00
CA LEU A 5 10.17 -32.23 16.08
C LEU A 5 10.91 -30.91 16.16
N THR A 6 12.26 -30.93 16.01
CA THR A 6 13.10 -29.73 16.04
C THR A 6 12.79 -28.81 14.83
N MET A 7 12.63 -29.41 13.65
CA MET A 7 12.27 -28.66 12.44
C MET A 7 10.87 -28.04 12.54
N TYR A 8 9.89 -28.79 13.08
CA TYR A 8 8.56 -28.28 13.34
C TYR A 8 8.57 -27.08 14.30
N GLN A 9 9.28 -27.17 15.43
CA GLN A 9 9.42 -26.07 16.39
C GLN A 9 10.09 -24.84 15.76
N GLN A 10 11.10 -25.04 14.92
CA GLN A 10 11.74 -23.93 14.20
C GLN A 10 10.77 -23.21 13.24
N VAL A 11 9.94 -23.95 12.51
CA VAL A 11 8.93 -23.39 11.61
C VAL A 11 7.90 -22.58 12.40
N ILE A 12 7.34 -23.15 13.47
CA ILE A 12 6.36 -22.48 14.33
C ILE A 12 6.92 -21.19 14.93
N ASN A 13 8.17 -21.21 15.40
CA ASN A 13 8.83 -20.01 15.93
C ASN A 13 8.98 -18.92 14.86
N LEU A 14 9.36 -19.29 13.62
CA LEU A 14 9.47 -18.34 12.51
C LEU A 14 8.10 -17.77 12.10
N GLU A 15 7.05 -18.59 12.11
CA GLU A 15 5.68 -18.16 11.87
C GLU A 15 5.22 -17.18 12.96
N GLU A 16 5.40 -17.52 14.24
CA GLU A 16 5.06 -16.67 15.37
C GLU A 16 5.76 -15.29 15.26
N GLU A 17 7.06 -15.28 15.02
CA GLU A 17 7.83 -14.06 14.82
C GLU A 17 7.30 -13.23 13.65
N THR A 18 6.97 -13.89 12.55
CA THR A 18 6.40 -13.23 11.35
C THR A 18 5.05 -12.61 11.67
N PHE A 19 4.16 -13.34 12.34
CA PHE A 19 2.87 -12.82 12.76
C PHE A 19 2.99 -11.65 13.75
N LYS A 20 3.92 -11.71 14.71
CA LYS A 20 4.22 -10.57 15.61
C LYS A 20 4.63 -9.32 14.81
N VAL A 21 5.42 -9.49 13.76
CA VAL A 21 5.79 -8.38 12.89
C VAL A 21 4.59 -7.89 12.07
N LEU A 22 3.73 -8.77 11.61
CA LEU A 22 2.53 -8.39 10.85
C LEU A 22 1.44 -7.76 11.74
N ALA A 23 1.41 -8.06 13.04
CA ALA A 23 0.44 -7.54 14.01
C ALA A 23 0.63 -6.04 14.29
N SER A 24 0.64 -5.22 13.24
CA SER A 24 0.71 -3.76 13.31
C SER A 24 0.00 -3.16 12.11
N ARG A 25 -1.03 -2.35 12.37
CA ARG A 25 -1.78 -1.64 11.34
C ARG A 25 -0.86 -0.93 10.34
N LYS A 26 0.13 -0.18 10.85
CA LYS A 26 1.03 0.58 9.98
C LYS A 26 1.92 -0.29 9.11
N ARG A 27 2.35 -1.45 9.60
CA ARG A 27 3.12 -2.40 8.77
C ARG A 27 2.26 -3.08 7.73
N LEU A 28 1.02 -3.43 8.05
CA LEU A 28 0.06 -3.93 7.07
C LEU A 28 -0.22 -2.88 5.98
N GLU A 29 -0.41 -1.61 6.36
CA GLU A 29 -0.58 -0.50 5.43
C GLU A 29 0.62 -0.40 4.46
N ILE A 30 1.86 -0.48 4.97
CA ILE A 30 3.07 -0.43 4.14
C ILE A 30 3.14 -1.62 3.17
N LEU A 31 2.86 -2.83 3.62
CA LEU A 31 2.90 -4.02 2.76
C LEU A 31 1.85 -3.96 1.65
N GLN A 32 0.64 -3.50 1.97
CA GLN A 32 -0.41 -3.29 0.98
C GLN A 32 -0.03 -2.20 -0.04
N LEU A 33 0.56 -1.10 0.44
CA LEU A 33 1.02 -0.02 -0.43
C LEU A 33 2.08 -0.50 -1.43
N LEU A 34 2.96 -1.40 -1.00
CA LEU A 34 4.02 -1.98 -1.84
C LEU A 34 3.56 -3.13 -2.75
N LYS A 35 2.27 -3.53 -2.69
CA LYS A 35 1.72 -4.58 -3.57
C LYS A 35 1.89 -4.15 -5.04
N ASN A 36 2.70 -4.89 -5.80
CA ASN A 36 3.03 -4.62 -7.20
C ASN A 36 3.64 -3.21 -7.45
N ARG A 37 4.31 -2.65 -6.44
CA ARG A 37 4.92 -1.32 -6.53
C ARG A 37 6.34 -1.31 -5.97
N ARG A 38 7.11 -0.37 -6.48
CA ARG A 38 8.44 -0.03 -6.00
C ARG A 38 8.43 1.46 -5.66
N LEU A 39 8.59 1.81 -4.38
CA LEU A 39 8.42 3.18 -3.90
C LEU A 39 9.63 3.62 -3.09
N SER A 40 9.99 4.90 -3.23
CA SER A 40 10.96 5.56 -2.37
C SER A 40 10.36 5.89 -1.00
N VAL A 41 11.22 6.17 -0.01
CA VAL A 41 10.77 6.58 1.33
C VAL A 41 9.91 7.84 1.27
N ASN A 42 10.28 8.81 0.43
CA ASN A 42 9.53 10.07 0.29
C ASN A 42 8.12 9.83 -0.25
N GLU A 43 7.99 9.03 -1.31
CA GLU A 43 6.66 8.66 -1.85
C GLU A 43 5.81 7.94 -0.79
N MET A 44 6.39 7.01 -0.03
CA MET A 44 5.66 6.33 1.06
C MET A 44 5.27 7.28 2.19
N VAL A 45 6.15 8.22 2.59
CA VAL A 45 5.85 9.27 3.57
C VAL A 45 4.65 10.07 3.09
N GLU A 46 4.72 10.48 1.84
CA GLU A 46 3.64 11.20 1.21
C GLU A 46 2.33 10.38 1.17
N MET A 47 2.36 9.15 0.73
CA MET A 47 1.17 8.31 0.55
C MET A 47 0.55 7.84 1.87
N LEU A 48 1.34 7.60 2.91
CA LEU A 48 0.87 7.12 4.21
C LEU A 48 0.59 8.24 5.22
N GLY A 49 0.98 9.48 4.90
CA GLY A 49 0.87 10.60 5.85
C GLY A 49 1.69 10.41 7.13
N MET A 50 2.76 9.61 7.06
CA MET A 50 3.61 9.29 8.20
C MET A 50 4.83 10.21 8.25
N ARG A 51 5.36 10.45 9.47
CA ARG A 51 6.67 11.09 9.60
C ARG A 51 7.77 10.11 9.17
N GLN A 52 8.78 10.61 8.44
CA GLN A 52 9.87 9.79 7.91
C GLN A 52 10.58 8.90 8.96
N PRO A 53 10.89 9.37 10.19
CA PRO A 53 11.51 8.51 11.20
C PRO A 53 10.65 7.30 11.57
N ASN A 54 9.34 7.49 11.71
CA ASN A 54 8.40 6.41 12.04
C ASN A 54 8.33 5.38 10.92
N LEU A 55 8.21 5.85 9.67
CA LEU A 55 8.22 4.98 8.50
C LEU A 55 9.52 4.17 8.43
N SER A 56 10.67 4.82 8.65
CA SER A 56 12.00 4.18 8.62
C SER A 56 12.12 3.06 9.66
N GLN A 57 11.55 3.23 10.85
CA GLN A 57 11.51 2.18 11.89
C GLN A 57 10.71 0.96 11.41
N HIS A 58 9.52 1.18 10.83
CA HIS A 58 8.70 0.09 10.29
C HIS A 58 9.40 -0.62 9.13
N LEU A 59 10.00 0.12 8.20
CA LEU A 59 10.73 -0.44 7.07
C LEU A 59 11.96 -1.23 7.52
N THR A 60 12.69 -0.75 8.54
CA THR A 60 13.84 -1.47 9.12
C THR A 60 13.41 -2.82 9.68
N LEU A 61 12.30 -2.86 10.41
CA LEU A 61 11.76 -4.10 10.95
C LEU A 61 11.29 -5.05 9.84
N LEU A 62 10.50 -4.56 8.89
CA LEU A 62 10.04 -5.34 7.75
C LEU A 62 11.20 -5.91 6.92
N ARG A 63 12.28 -5.14 6.73
CA ARG A 63 13.49 -5.60 6.04
C ARG A 63 14.24 -6.67 6.83
N ARG A 64 14.38 -6.50 8.16
CA ARG A 64 15.00 -7.49 9.04
C ARG A 64 14.34 -8.87 8.93
N TYR A 65 13.01 -8.89 8.81
CA TYR A 65 12.22 -10.12 8.64
C TYR A 65 12.03 -10.51 7.16
N LYS A 66 12.78 -9.89 6.25
CA LYS A 66 12.77 -10.20 4.81
C LYS A 66 11.37 -10.10 4.16
N LEU A 67 10.50 -9.26 4.70
CA LEU A 67 9.17 -9.00 4.14
C LEU A 67 9.23 -7.96 3.02
N VAL A 68 10.20 -7.05 3.09
CA VAL A 68 10.51 -6.07 2.05
C VAL A 68 11.98 -6.13 1.67
N LYS A 69 12.29 -5.77 0.45
CA LYS A 69 13.65 -5.56 -0.05
C LYS A 69 13.85 -4.08 -0.39
N VAL A 70 15.11 -3.67 -0.44
CA VAL A 70 15.52 -2.31 -0.79
C VAL A 70 16.56 -2.36 -1.89
N ASP A 71 16.33 -1.59 -2.94
CA ASP A 71 17.25 -1.38 -4.03
C ASP A 71 17.70 0.09 -4.01
N ARG A 72 18.97 0.36 -4.26
CA ARG A 72 19.52 1.72 -4.28
C ARG A 72 19.81 2.15 -5.71
N GLU A 73 19.35 3.34 -6.06
CA GLU A 73 19.67 4.02 -7.31
C GLU A 73 20.24 5.41 -6.98
N GLY A 74 21.54 5.54 -7.09
CA GLY A 74 22.26 6.72 -6.61
C GLY A 74 22.03 6.94 -5.11
N GLN A 75 21.48 8.12 -4.76
CA GLN A 75 21.16 8.46 -3.37
C GLN A 75 19.76 8.04 -2.93
N LYS A 76 18.93 7.52 -3.84
CA LYS A 76 17.56 7.11 -3.54
C LYS A 76 17.49 5.63 -3.16
N ALA A 77 16.73 5.33 -2.13
CA ALA A 77 16.41 3.97 -1.70
C ALA A 77 14.96 3.66 -2.06
N PHE A 78 14.75 2.60 -2.84
CA PHE A 78 13.44 2.13 -3.26
C PHE A 78 13.09 0.83 -2.55
N TYR A 79 11.90 0.74 -2.04
CA TYR A 79 11.38 -0.44 -1.35
C TYR A 79 10.35 -1.14 -2.20
N SER A 80 10.36 -2.46 -2.16
CA SER A 80 9.35 -3.33 -2.77
C SER A 80 9.14 -4.56 -1.87
N LEU A 81 8.07 -5.31 -2.13
CA LEU A 81 7.87 -6.58 -1.44
C LEU A 81 9.00 -7.55 -1.78
N ALA A 82 9.43 -8.33 -0.79
CA ALA A 82 10.39 -9.40 -1.03
C ALA A 82 9.77 -10.55 -1.83
N ASP A 83 8.49 -10.88 -1.53
CA ASP A 83 7.70 -11.88 -2.25
C ASP A 83 6.21 -11.50 -2.17
N ASN A 84 5.49 -11.66 -3.29
CA ASN A 84 4.05 -11.40 -3.35
C ASN A 84 3.21 -12.42 -2.54
N LYS A 85 3.80 -13.53 -2.09
CA LYS A 85 3.12 -14.48 -1.20
C LYS A 85 2.68 -13.84 0.11
N ILE A 86 3.40 -12.81 0.59
CA ILE A 86 3.06 -12.08 1.81
C ILE A 86 1.70 -11.40 1.68
N THR A 87 1.48 -10.70 0.56
CA THR A 87 0.20 -10.02 0.32
C THR A 87 -0.92 -11.01 0.06
N LYS A 88 -0.63 -12.14 -0.60
CA LYS A 88 -1.60 -13.23 -0.77
C LYS A 88 -2.04 -13.83 0.57
N ALA A 89 -1.10 -14.03 1.51
CA ALA A 89 -1.42 -14.52 2.85
C ALA A 89 -2.34 -13.54 3.61
N VAL A 90 -2.04 -12.24 3.56
CA VAL A 90 -2.89 -11.19 4.17
C VAL A 90 -4.27 -11.15 3.49
N GLU A 91 -4.35 -11.34 2.19
CA GLU A 91 -5.59 -11.40 1.43
C GLU A 91 -6.44 -12.63 1.80
N MET A 92 -5.81 -13.79 2.02
CA MET A 92 -6.50 -14.99 2.50
C MET A 92 -7.07 -14.81 3.91
N ILE A 93 -6.33 -14.15 4.82
CA ILE A 93 -6.84 -13.78 6.14
C ILE A 93 -8.05 -12.86 6.00
N TYR A 94 -7.99 -11.89 5.10
CA TYR A 94 -9.12 -10.99 4.82
C TYR A 94 -10.35 -11.76 4.32
N GLN A 95 -10.20 -12.67 3.36
CA GLN A 95 -11.30 -13.52 2.86
C GLN A 95 -11.92 -14.38 3.97
N PHE A 96 -11.09 -14.94 4.85
CA PHE A 96 -11.56 -15.66 6.04
C PHE A 96 -12.40 -14.75 6.95
N LEU A 97 -11.94 -13.53 7.22
CA LEU A 97 -12.67 -12.56 8.05
C LEU A 97 -14.01 -12.14 7.41
N GLN A 98 -14.06 -12.02 6.08
CA GLN A 98 -15.32 -11.75 5.37
C GLN A 98 -16.37 -12.82 5.63
N THR A 99 -15.98 -14.09 5.56
CA THR A 99 -16.89 -15.22 5.83
C THR A 99 -17.38 -15.25 7.26
N GLN A 100 -16.53 -14.87 8.22
CA GLN A 100 -16.89 -14.91 9.66
C GLN A 100 -17.78 -13.73 10.08
N HIS A 101 -17.57 -12.56 9.50
CA HIS A 101 -18.23 -11.32 9.94
C HIS A 101 -19.37 -10.86 9.01
N GLY A 102 -19.69 -11.63 7.97
CA GLY A 102 -20.80 -11.35 7.06
C GLY A 102 -20.67 -10.00 6.34
N PHE A 103 -19.48 -9.55 6.07
CA PHE A 103 -19.25 -8.39 5.20
C PHE A 103 -19.73 -8.75 3.80
N SER A 104 -20.99 -8.40 3.51
CA SER A 104 -21.71 -8.79 2.28
C SER A 104 -21.29 -8.02 1.05
N GLU A 105 -20.50 -6.96 1.21
CA GLU A 105 -19.94 -6.27 0.06
C GLU A 105 -18.48 -6.73 -0.11
N GLU A 106 -18.16 -7.06 -1.35
CA GLU A 106 -16.78 -7.12 -1.77
C GLU A 106 -16.08 -5.85 -1.27
N PHE A 107 -15.47 -5.95 -0.09
CA PHE A 107 -14.39 -5.05 0.24
C PHE A 107 -13.28 -5.45 -0.73
N PRO A 108 -13.22 -4.86 -1.91
CA PRO A 108 -12.16 -5.25 -2.82
C PRO A 108 -10.88 -4.94 -2.07
N ALA A 109 -9.90 -5.84 -2.14
CA ALA A 109 -8.54 -5.55 -1.70
C ALA A 109 -8.00 -4.24 -2.31
N LYS A 110 -8.66 -3.73 -3.34
CA LYS A 110 -8.55 -2.37 -3.89
C LYS A 110 -8.93 -1.26 -2.91
N PHE A 111 -9.74 -1.49 -1.87
CA PHE A 111 -10.19 -0.44 -0.94
C PHE A 111 -9.35 -0.31 0.32
N LEU A 112 -8.55 -1.32 0.67
CA LEU A 112 -7.56 -1.12 1.72
C LEU A 112 -6.47 -0.14 1.27
N PHE A 113 -6.23 -0.02 -0.02
CA PHE A 113 -5.36 0.96 -0.69
C PHE A 113 -5.67 0.95 -2.20
N PRO A 114 -5.88 2.09 -2.84
CA PRO A 114 -4.89 3.14 -2.84
C PRO A 114 -5.39 4.40 -2.12
N ILE A 115 -4.50 5.05 -1.41
CA ILE A 115 -4.63 6.46 -1.17
C ILE A 115 -4.51 7.11 -2.54
N VAL A 116 -5.62 7.67 -3.01
CA VAL A 116 -5.66 8.43 -4.25
C VAL A 116 -5.40 9.90 -3.93
N LYS A 117 -4.74 10.58 -4.83
CA LYS A 117 -4.46 12.01 -4.69
C LYS A 117 -5.41 12.77 -5.58
N ASP A 118 -6.12 13.74 -5.02
CA ASP A 118 -6.85 14.72 -5.80
C ASP A 118 -5.83 15.58 -6.57
N VAL A 119 -5.89 15.51 -7.90
CA VAL A 119 -4.90 16.18 -8.78
C VAL A 119 -5.01 17.69 -8.77
N VAL A 120 -6.11 18.25 -8.25
CA VAL A 120 -6.38 19.68 -8.20
C VAL A 120 -5.84 20.32 -6.93
N CYS A 121 -6.14 19.74 -5.76
CA CYS A 121 -5.76 20.29 -4.46
C CYS A 121 -4.65 19.52 -3.75
N GLY A 122 -4.27 18.35 -4.27
CA GLY A 122 -3.24 17.50 -3.66
C GLY A 122 -3.71 16.71 -2.45
N MET A 123 -4.98 16.84 -2.04
CA MET A 123 -5.54 16.11 -0.90
C MET A 123 -5.49 14.60 -1.16
N ARG A 124 -5.13 13.86 -0.12
CA ARG A 124 -5.12 12.41 -0.15
C ARG A 124 -6.41 11.87 0.42
N LEU A 125 -6.95 10.90 -0.28
CA LEU A 125 -8.23 10.29 0.03
C LEU A 125 -8.06 8.79 0.04
N SER A 126 -8.69 8.11 0.99
CA SER A 126 -9.03 6.72 0.75
C SER A 126 -10.06 6.67 -0.38
N VAL A 127 -10.11 5.59 -1.13
CA VAL A 127 -11.12 5.47 -2.22
C VAL A 127 -12.55 5.59 -1.67
N SER A 128 -12.76 5.19 -0.40
CA SER A 128 -14.04 5.35 0.31
C SER A 128 -14.41 6.81 0.64
N GLU A 129 -13.43 7.72 0.66
CA GLU A 129 -13.60 9.15 0.95
C GLU A 129 -13.64 10.02 -0.32
N VAL A 130 -13.56 9.39 -1.47
CA VAL A 130 -13.64 10.07 -2.76
C VAL A 130 -15.05 10.60 -2.97
N PHE A 131 -15.16 11.91 -3.13
CA PHE A 131 -16.44 12.55 -3.43
C PHE A 131 -16.93 12.20 -4.84
N ASP A 132 -16.03 12.24 -5.83
CA ASP A 132 -16.38 11.98 -7.23
C ASP A 132 -15.15 11.58 -8.06
N THR A 133 -15.39 11.00 -9.23
CA THR A 133 -14.36 10.57 -10.17
C THR A 133 -14.64 11.05 -11.59
N THR A 134 -13.60 11.13 -12.42
CA THR A 134 -13.74 11.41 -13.84
C THR A 134 -12.71 10.61 -14.64
N LYS A 135 -13.09 10.13 -15.82
CA LYS A 135 -12.16 9.50 -16.77
C LYS A 135 -11.66 10.53 -17.78
N TYR A 136 -10.35 10.65 -17.93
CA TYR A 136 -9.72 11.50 -18.94
C TYR A 136 -8.46 10.82 -19.48
N GLY A 137 -8.32 10.76 -20.80
CA GLY A 137 -7.17 10.12 -21.45
C GLY A 137 -7.02 8.60 -21.09
N GLY A 138 -8.12 7.90 -20.82
CA GLY A 138 -8.11 6.48 -20.42
C GLY A 138 -7.81 6.23 -18.95
N GLN A 139 -7.51 7.28 -18.17
CA GLN A 139 -7.18 7.19 -16.73
C GLN A 139 -8.32 7.74 -15.87
N THR A 140 -8.50 7.16 -14.68
CA THR A 140 -9.49 7.64 -13.68
C THR A 140 -8.83 8.60 -12.72
N TYR A 141 -9.43 9.77 -12.54
CA TYR A 141 -9.03 10.80 -11.59
C TYR A 141 -10.05 10.90 -10.47
N TYR A 142 -9.56 11.20 -9.27
CA TYR A 142 -10.31 11.18 -8.02
C TYR A 142 -10.32 12.56 -7.39
N PHE A 143 -11.46 12.97 -6.82
CA PHE A 143 -11.65 14.32 -6.27
C PHE A 143 -12.24 14.27 -4.86
N CYS A 144 -11.74 15.16 -4.00
CA CYS A 144 -12.22 15.32 -2.62
C CYS A 144 -13.55 16.07 -2.53
N ALA A 145 -13.91 16.83 -3.55
CA ALA A 145 -15.12 17.65 -3.59
C ALA A 145 -15.51 18.02 -5.04
N GLY A 146 -16.75 18.41 -5.24
CA GLY A 146 -17.28 18.83 -6.55
C GLY A 146 -16.49 19.97 -7.18
N GLY A 147 -16.09 20.97 -6.40
CA GLY A 147 -15.29 22.08 -6.90
C GLY A 147 -13.91 21.68 -7.44
N CYS A 148 -13.30 20.60 -6.97
CA CYS A 148 -12.08 20.07 -7.55
C CYS A 148 -12.36 19.39 -8.89
N LYS A 149 -13.43 18.61 -8.97
CA LYS A 149 -13.86 17.99 -10.23
C LYS A 149 -14.15 19.03 -11.31
N GLU A 150 -14.94 20.07 -11.00
CA GLU A 150 -15.29 21.16 -11.92
C GLU A 150 -14.03 21.88 -12.44
N LYS A 151 -13.09 22.20 -11.56
CA LYS A 151 -11.81 22.81 -11.97
C LYS A 151 -10.99 21.91 -12.88
N PHE A 152 -10.98 20.61 -12.62
CA PHE A 152 -10.28 19.65 -13.46
C PHE A 152 -10.94 19.53 -14.83
N VAL A 153 -12.27 19.36 -14.87
CA VAL A 153 -13.03 19.20 -16.12
C VAL A 153 -12.91 20.43 -17.00
N SER A 154 -12.90 21.64 -16.40
CA SER A 154 -12.78 22.89 -17.16
C SER A 154 -11.37 23.08 -17.77
N ASN A 155 -10.31 22.57 -17.15
CA ASN A 155 -8.95 22.67 -17.70
C ASN A 155 -8.06 21.50 -17.24
N PRO A 156 -8.21 20.29 -17.79
CA PRO A 156 -7.43 19.11 -17.38
C PRO A 156 -5.93 19.31 -17.58
N GLY A 157 -5.52 19.98 -18.68
CA GLY A 157 -4.12 20.18 -19.03
C GLY A 157 -3.32 20.96 -17.98
N ARG A 158 -3.98 21.79 -17.17
CA ARG A 158 -3.34 22.54 -16.09
C ARG A 158 -2.82 21.61 -14.97
N TYR A 159 -3.53 20.52 -14.70
CA TYR A 159 -3.29 19.61 -13.57
C TYR A 159 -2.56 18.34 -13.97
N LEU A 160 -2.39 18.09 -15.26
CA LEU A 160 -1.75 16.88 -15.79
C LEU A 160 -0.26 17.04 -16.07
N LYS A 161 0.30 18.24 -15.99
CA LYS A 161 1.73 18.49 -16.25
C LYS A 161 2.64 17.79 -15.27
N ASP A 162 2.17 17.55 -14.04
CA ASP A 162 2.94 16.92 -12.97
C ASP A 162 2.69 15.38 -12.85
N VAL A 163 1.78 14.84 -13.66
CA VAL A 163 1.37 13.42 -13.55
C VAL A 163 2.19 12.48 -14.44
N LYS A 164 3.03 13.00 -15.33
CA LYS A 164 3.85 12.18 -16.23
C LYS A 164 4.92 11.33 -15.54
N GLU A 165 5.17 11.55 -14.24
CA GLU A 165 6.20 10.79 -13.50
C GLU A 165 5.64 9.65 -12.62
N VAL A 166 4.32 9.45 -12.54
CA VAL A 166 3.74 8.50 -11.56
C VAL A 166 3.16 7.23 -12.19
N VAL A 167 3.15 7.12 -13.52
CA VAL A 167 2.62 5.92 -14.19
C VAL A 167 3.62 5.37 -15.18
N GLN A 168 4.61 4.65 -14.66
CA GLN A 168 5.18 3.51 -15.39
C GLN A 168 5.05 2.28 -14.50
N ILE A 169 4.28 1.37 -15.03
CA ILE A 169 3.83 0.05 -14.59
C ILE A 169 5.00 -0.84 -14.20
#